data_beeb76b56c79b25a653bbb31f856b133
#
_entry.id   beeb76b56c79b25a653bbb31f856b133
#
_cell.length_a   1.000
_cell.length_b   1.000
_cell.length_c   1.000
_cell.angle_alpha   90.00
_cell.angle_beta   90.00
_cell.angle_gamma   90.00
#
_symmetry.space_group_name_H-M   'P 1'
#
loop_
_entity.id
_entity.type
_entity.pdbx_description
1 polymer ?
#
loop_
_entity_poly.entity_id
_entity_poly.type
_entity_poly.pdbx_seq_one_letter_code
_entity_poly.pdbx_strand_id
1 'polypeptide(L)'
;MKYGPISRITLAQILGLSQGAVSRITSDLIYAGVIEETPMPSGKAGKLPKGFVQKENTERRGRPQTGLQVIANARSFVGMKINATHISAVAVNAIGQIITGCHDLEIEDASPQTVVALIKQLTTDCSDEAEMAGWPKPCAVGISLGGHIVDGTVVTFAPFMHWSQPVELSVMVREATGLPTGIYNDIDSLVVDACLFGPGVGLDSFVVLTFGAGVGYSLTFNGELVSCPDKSYGLVGHILVDPDGPRCVSGHKGCAQCLSDNSIAAEYSQIIGHPASFDDFARDARANKPQATNLVNRTCFRLGTLVATIANLAMPDKIMIAGESSFIAKFGIDDLRNGINMYRHSQAAPVDFEIPDHDWALWAKAAASQAIRQYVG
;
A
#
# COMPACT_ATOMS: atom_id res chain seq x y z
N MET A 1 -12.56 8.15 10.13
CA MET A 1 -11.91 7.04 9.48
C MET A 1 -10.93 6.33 10.42
N LYS A 2 -9.71 6.84 10.59
CA LYS A 2 -8.62 6.19 11.34
C LYS A 2 -8.96 5.83 12.80
N TYR A 3 -9.81 6.62 13.47
CA TYR A 3 -10.09 6.52 14.90
C TYR A 3 -11.58 6.54 15.26
N GLY A 4 -12.49 6.42 14.32
CA GLY A 4 -13.92 6.53 14.56
C GLY A 4 -14.58 5.24 15.12
N PRO A 5 -15.72 5.35 15.79
CA PRO A 5 -16.35 6.59 16.21
C PRO A 5 -15.58 7.31 17.34
N ILE A 6 -15.48 8.63 17.26
CA ILE A 6 -14.66 9.44 18.16
C ILE A 6 -15.45 10.64 18.70
N SER A 7 -15.30 10.99 20.00
CA SER A 7 -15.97 12.15 20.57
C SER A 7 -15.32 13.47 20.10
N ARG A 8 -16.11 14.56 20.03
CA ARG A 8 -15.56 15.90 19.72
C ARG A 8 -14.46 16.33 20.70
N ILE A 9 -14.57 15.94 21.97
CA ILE A 9 -13.56 16.25 22.99
C ILE A 9 -12.24 15.55 22.66
N THR A 10 -12.28 14.24 22.38
CA THR A 10 -11.10 13.45 22.01
C THR A 10 -10.50 13.96 20.70
N LEU A 11 -11.34 14.29 19.71
CA LEU A 11 -10.89 14.85 18.44
C LEU A 11 -10.18 16.20 18.62
N ALA A 12 -10.72 17.09 19.47
CA ALA A 12 -10.09 18.37 19.81
C ALA A 12 -8.70 18.17 20.42
N GLN A 13 -8.56 17.20 21.32
CA GLN A 13 -7.29 16.87 21.96
C GLN A 13 -6.26 16.32 20.96
N ILE A 14 -6.68 15.42 20.07
CA ILE A 14 -5.79 14.83 19.04
C ILE A 14 -5.29 15.90 18.07
N LEU A 15 -6.19 16.79 17.64
CA LEU A 15 -5.88 17.83 16.65
C LEU A 15 -5.26 19.09 17.24
N GLY A 16 -5.18 19.21 18.59
CA GLY A 16 -4.70 20.43 19.24
C GLY A 16 -5.61 21.66 19.00
N LEU A 17 -6.91 21.44 18.73
CA LEU A 17 -7.87 22.48 18.43
C LEU A 17 -8.77 22.80 19.64
N SER A 18 -9.36 24.00 19.64
CA SER A 18 -10.38 24.34 20.63
C SER A 18 -11.68 23.55 20.40
N GLN A 19 -12.42 23.23 21.46
CA GLN A 19 -13.72 22.55 21.36
C GLN A 19 -14.72 23.30 20.47
N GLY A 20 -14.69 24.63 20.51
CA GLY A 20 -15.55 25.47 19.66
C GLY A 20 -15.22 25.34 18.18
N ALA A 21 -13.93 25.31 17.84
CA ALA A 21 -13.47 25.07 16.44
C ALA A 21 -13.92 23.70 15.94
N VAL A 22 -13.67 22.64 16.73
CA VAL A 22 -14.09 21.27 16.37
C VAL A 22 -15.62 21.19 16.25
N SER A 23 -16.39 21.79 17.15
CA SER A 23 -17.86 21.77 17.06
C SER A 23 -18.36 22.43 15.79
N ARG A 24 -17.78 23.55 15.36
CA ARG A 24 -18.16 24.23 14.10
C ARG A 24 -17.81 23.36 12.89
N ILE A 25 -16.55 22.90 12.78
CA ILE A 25 -16.09 22.08 11.66
C ILE A 25 -16.93 20.78 11.55
N THR A 26 -17.19 20.11 12.66
CA THR A 26 -17.99 18.88 12.63
C THR A 26 -19.45 19.12 12.29
N SER A 27 -20.03 20.28 12.68
CA SER A 27 -21.39 20.65 12.25
C SER A 27 -21.46 20.88 10.74
N ASP A 28 -20.46 21.54 10.17
CA ASP A 28 -20.37 21.75 8.71
C ASP A 28 -20.25 20.42 7.97
N LEU A 29 -19.43 19.48 8.47
CA LEU A 29 -19.28 18.15 7.89
C LEU A 29 -20.54 17.27 8.03
N ILE A 30 -21.29 17.40 9.14
CA ILE A 30 -22.59 16.73 9.31
C ILE A 30 -23.60 17.31 8.30
N TYR A 31 -23.65 18.63 8.18
CA TYR A 31 -24.53 19.28 7.21
C TYR A 31 -24.21 18.88 5.76
N ALA A 32 -22.93 18.70 5.44
CA ALA A 32 -22.47 18.22 4.15
C ALA A 32 -22.70 16.70 3.94
N GLY A 33 -23.22 15.96 4.94
CA GLY A 33 -23.49 14.53 4.86
C GLY A 33 -22.22 13.66 4.74
N VAL A 34 -21.09 14.14 5.27
CA VAL A 34 -19.81 13.42 5.25
C VAL A 34 -19.60 12.58 6.51
N ILE A 35 -20.03 13.11 7.65
CA ILE A 35 -19.98 12.44 8.94
C ILE A 35 -21.36 12.46 9.61
N GLU A 36 -21.57 11.57 10.55
CA GLU A 36 -22.78 11.49 11.36
C GLU A 36 -22.47 11.32 12.85
N GLU A 37 -23.47 11.64 13.67
CA GLU A 37 -23.44 11.35 15.10
C GLU A 37 -23.90 9.92 15.36
N THR A 38 -23.13 9.19 16.18
CA THR A 38 -23.46 7.81 16.57
C THR A 38 -23.25 7.62 18.06
N PRO A 39 -23.97 6.70 18.71
CA PRO A 39 -23.68 6.33 20.09
C PRO A 39 -22.24 5.81 20.22
N MET A 40 -21.52 6.24 21.26
CA MET A 40 -20.20 5.67 21.54
C MET A 40 -20.34 4.20 21.96
N PRO A 41 -19.54 3.28 21.40
CA PRO A 41 -19.54 1.88 21.84
C PRO A 41 -19.20 1.80 23.34
N SER A 42 -20.00 1.05 24.10
CA SER A 42 -19.67 0.77 25.49
C SER A 42 -18.41 -0.11 25.57
N GLY A 43 -17.32 0.44 26.12
CA GLY A 43 -16.13 -0.31 26.51
C GLY A 43 -14.98 -0.42 25.50
N LYS A 44 -15.05 0.17 24.30
CA LYS A 44 -13.89 0.28 23.38
C LYS A 44 -13.93 1.62 22.66
N ALA A 45 -13.14 2.56 23.12
CA ALA A 45 -12.68 3.65 22.24
C ALA A 45 -11.99 3.01 21.02
N GLY A 46 -12.22 3.51 19.80
CA GLY A 46 -11.45 3.09 18.62
C GLY A 46 -9.95 3.19 18.90
N LYS A 47 -9.11 2.54 18.09
CA LYS A 47 -7.66 2.65 18.22
C LYS A 47 -7.28 4.14 18.20
N LEU A 48 -6.74 4.64 19.30
CA LEU A 48 -6.24 6.02 19.42
C LEU A 48 -4.74 6.06 19.06
N PRO A 49 -4.18 7.22 18.71
CA PRO A 49 -2.75 7.36 18.45
C PRO A 49 -1.92 6.75 19.59
N LYS A 50 -0.82 6.11 19.28
CA LYS A 50 0.12 5.55 20.26
C LYS A 50 0.58 6.67 21.21
N GLY A 51 0.58 6.42 22.51
CA GLY A 51 0.92 7.45 23.51
C GLY A 51 -0.19 8.44 23.85
N PHE A 52 -1.35 8.43 23.15
CA PHE A 52 -2.47 9.26 23.52
C PHE A 52 -3.16 8.71 24.77
N VAL A 53 -3.01 9.41 25.88
CA VAL A 53 -3.72 9.11 27.13
C VAL A 53 -5.02 9.89 27.14
N GLN A 54 -6.13 9.19 26.93
CA GLN A 54 -7.44 9.78 27.11
C GLN A 54 -7.56 10.19 28.58
N LYS A 55 -7.69 11.51 28.86
CA LYS A 55 -7.98 11.96 30.21
C LYS A 55 -9.33 11.37 30.61
N GLU A 56 -9.30 10.41 31.54
CA GLU A 56 -10.52 9.87 32.13
C GLU A 56 -11.35 11.03 32.71
N ASN A 57 -12.45 11.31 32.06
CA ASN A 57 -13.49 12.09 32.70
C ASN A 57 -14.09 11.18 33.77
N THR A 58 -13.65 11.39 35.03
CA THR A 58 -14.32 10.86 36.23
C THR A 58 -15.83 10.93 36.03
N GLU A 59 -16.46 9.76 36.23
CA GLU A 59 -17.90 9.49 36.10
C GLU A 59 -18.79 10.72 36.40
N ARG A 60 -19.07 11.52 35.38
CA ARG A 60 -20.23 12.39 35.40
C ARG A 60 -21.40 11.57 34.90
N ARG A 61 -22.35 11.24 35.79
CA ARG A 61 -23.70 10.82 35.43
C ARG A 61 -24.28 11.89 34.50
N GLY A 62 -24.12 11.72 33.20
CA GLY A 62 -24.56 12.66 32.17
C GLY A 62 -25.04 11.89 30.94
N ARG A 63 -25.66 12.62 30.01
CA ARG A 63 -26.14 12.14 28.72
C ARG A 63 -25.06 11.27 28.06
N PRO A 64 -25.39 10.11 27.42
CA PRO A 64 -24.46 9.28 26.72
C PRO A 64 -23.61 10.09 25.75
N GLN A 65 -22.28 9.84 25.73
CA GLN A 65 -21.39 10.58 24.84
C GLN A 65 -21.70 10.19 23.39
N THR A 66 -21.85 11.21 22.55
CA THR A 66 -22.04 11.04 21.11
C THR A 66 -20.68 10.96 20.43
N GLY A 67 -20.46 9.94 19.62
CA GLY A 67 -19.31 9.80 18.72
C GLY A 67 -19.60 10.38 17.35
N LEU A 68 -18.56 10.66 16.60
CA LEU A 68 -18.60 11.02 15.18
C LEU A 68 -18.00 9.90 14.37
N GLN A 69 -18.63 9.56 13.27
CA GLN A 69 -18.09 8.60 12.29
C GLN A 69 -18.30 9.11 10.86
N VAL A 70 -17.47 8.64 9.93
CA VAL A 70 -17.65 8.92 8.50
C VAL A 70 -18.79 8.07 7.97
N ILE A 71 -19.67 8.67 7.17
CA ILE A 71 -20.77 7.97 6.50
C ILE A 71 -20.17 7.20 5.32
N ALA A 72 -20.25 5.86 5.36
CA ALA A 72 -19.61 4.99 4.36
C ALA A 72 -20.05 5.29 2.92
N ASN A 73 -21.36 5.57 2.73
CA ASN A 73 -21.94 5.88 1.43
C ASN A 73 -22.02 7.39 1.11
N ALA A 74 -21.26 8.23 1.85
CA ALA A 74 -21.22 9.67 1.54
C ALA A 74 -20.56 9.95 0.19
N ARG A 75 -19.56 9.18 -0.18
CA ARG A 75 -18.77 9.33 -1.42
C ARG A 75 -18.24 7.97 -1.86
N SER A 76 -17.94 7.84 -3.15
CA SER A 76 -17.16 6.73 -3.70
C SER A 76 -15.98 7.24 -4.52
N PHE A 77 -14.99 6.38 -4.73
CA PHE A 77 -13.75 6.68 -5.43
C PHE A 77 -13.37 5.47 -6.28
N VAL A 78 -12.76 5.70 -7.43
CA VAL A 78 -12.16 4.63 -8.22
C VAL A 78 -10.67 4.58 -7.92
N GLY A 79 -10.15 3.40 -7.67
CA GLY A 79 -8.72 3.14 -7.55
C GLY A 79 -8.25 2.20 -8.64
N MET A 80 -7.05 2.46 -9.18
CA MET A 80 -6.46 1.65 -10.23
C MET A 80 -5.00 1.36 -9.95
N LYS A 81 -4.60 0.12 -10.24
CA LYS A 81 -3.20 -0.30 -10.29
C LYS A 81 -2.82 -0.61 -11.73
N ILE A 82 -1.82 0.10 -12.24
CA ILE A 82 -1.19 -0.19 -13.53
C ILE A 82 0.05 -1.02 -13.28
N ASN A 83 0.15 -2.18 -13.92
CA ASN A 83 1.37 -2.97 -14.01
C ASN A 83 1.86 -3.08 -15.47
N ALA A 84 2.82 -3.97 -15.74
CA ALA A 84 3.41 -4.10 -17.08
C ALA A 84 2.44 -4.58 -18.16
N THR A 85 1.40 -5.34 -17.79
CA THR A 85 0.55 -6.10 -18.73
C THR A 85 -0.93 -5.82 -18.58
N HIS A 86 -1.38 -5.24 -17.48
CA HIS A 86 -2.81 -4.97 -17.25
C HIS A 86 -3.05 -3.82 -16.27
N ILE A 87 -4.28 -3.34 -16.24
CA ILE A 87 -4.78 -2.36 -15.27
C ILE A 87 -5.89 -3.02 -14.49
N SER A 88 -5.73 -3.10 -13.16
CA SER A 88 -6.77 -3.55 -12.23
C SER A 88 -7.46 -2.36 -11.59
N ALA A 89 -8.79 -2.38 -11.52
CA ALA A 89 -9.61 -1.29 -10.99
C ALA A 89 -10.69 -1.79 -10.03
N VAL A 90 -10.96 -1.00 -8.98
CA VAL A 90 -12.08 -1.18 -8.06
C VAL A 90 -12.71 0.18 -7.71
N ALA A 91 -14.01 0.19 -7.38
CA ALA A 91 -14.56 1.31 -6.65
C ALA A 91 -14.54 1.04 -5.14
N VAL A 92 -14.33 2.09 -4.35
CA VAL A 92 -14.35 2.04 -2.89
C VAL A 92 -15.28 3.12 -2.32
N ASN A 93 -15.83 2.88 -1.13
CA ASN A 93 -16.61 3.86 -0.40
C ASN A 93 -15.72 4.82 0.44
N ALA A 94 -16.33 5.79 1.12
CA ALA A 94 -15.63 6.81 1.92
C ALA A 94 -14.81 6.26 3.09
N ILE A 95 -14.99 4.99 3.48
CA ILE A 95 -14.21 4.33 4.55
C ILE A 95 -13.25 3.26 3.99
N GLY A 96 -12.96 3.29 2.68
CA GLY A 96 -11.97 2.42 2.04
C GLY A 96 -12.41 0.97 1.86
N GLN A 97 -13.71 0.66 1.90
CA GLN A 97 -14.21 -0.67 1.57
C GLN A 97 -14.46 -0.79 0.07
N ILE A 98 -14.01 -1.89 -0.53
CA ILE A 98 -14.30 -2.20 -1.94
C ILE A 98 -15.80 -2.45 -2.09
N ILE A 99 -16.42 -1.82 -3.09
CA ILE A 99 -17.87 -1.84 -3.35
C ILE A 99 -18.24 -2.38 -4.73
N THR A 100 -17.25 -2.75 -5.54
CA THR A 100 -17.42 -3.42 -6.85
C THR A 100 -16.57 -4.69 -6.92
N GLY A 101 -16.74 -5.48 -7.97
CA GLY A 101 -15.75 -6.48 -8.35
C GLY A 101 -14.42 -5.82 -8.74
N CYS A 102 -13.40 -6.64 -8.92
CA CYS A 102 -12.15 -6.20 -9.56
C CYS A 102 -12.32 -6.30 -11.07
N HIS A 103 -12.18 -5.18 -11.76
CA HIS A 103 -12.18 -5.11 -13.22
C HIS A 103 -10.74 -5.07 -13.72
N ASP A 104 -10.39 -5.91 -14.69
CA ASP A 104 -9.06 -6.00 -15.26
C ASP A 104 -9.10 -5.84 -16.77
N LEU A 105 -8.21 -5.01 -17.32
CA LEU A 105 -8.00 -4.86 -18.76
C LEU A 105 -6.53 -5.07 -19.11
N GLU A 106 -6.27 -5.85 -20.16
CA GLU A 106 -4.93 -6.09 -20.68
C GLU A 106 -4.39 -4.86 -21.41
N ILE A 107 -3.10 -4.59 -21.27
CA ILE A 107 -2.37 -3.53 -21.97
C ILE A 107 -1.64 -4.17 -23.15
N GLU A 108 -2.23 -4.13 -24.33
CA GLU A 108 -1.59 -4.60 -25.58
C GLU A 108 -0.60 -3.54 -26.12
N ASP A 109 -0.93 -2.27 -25.95
CA ASP A 109 -0.13 -1.09 -26.31
C ASP A 109 0.01 -0.17 -25.11
N ALA A 110 1.21 -0.02 -24.61
CA ALA A 110 1.53 0.82 -23.47
C ALA A 110 1.65 2.33 -23.81
N SER A 111 1.21 2.77 -25.00
CA SER A 111 1.19 4.21 -25.31
C SER A 111 0.30 4.97 -24.31
N PRO A 112 0.67 6.20 -23.90
CA PRO A 112 -0.13 6.97 -22.95
C PRO A 112 -1.59 7.12 -23.35
N GLN A 113 -1.87 7.25 -24.65
CA GLN A 113 -3.22 7.40 -25.21
C GLN A 113 -4.06 6.12 -25.01
N THR A 114 -3.48 4.96 -25.28
CA THR A 114 -4.14 3.65 -25.08
C THR A 114 -4.40 3.41 -23.61
N VAL A 115 -3.41 3.67 -22.75
CA VAL A 115 -3.55 3.54 -21.28
C VAL A 115 -4.67 4.44 -20.75
N VAL A 116 -4.78 5.69 -21.21
CA VAL A 116 -5.86 6.62 -20.83
C VAL A 116 -7.23 6.10 -21.30
N ALA A 117 -7.31 5.52 -22.50
CA ALA A 117 -8.56 4.94 -22.99
C ALA A 117 -9.02 3.75 -22.12
N LEU A 118 -8.11 2.86 -21.72
CA LEU A 118 -8.40 1.75 -20.80
C LEU A 118 -8.83 2.26 -19.40
N ILE A 119 -8.14 3.27 -18.87
CA ILE A 119 -8.51 3.91 -17.59
C ILE A 119 -9.93 4.51 -17.67
N LYS A 120 -10.28 5.17 -18.78
CA LYS A 120 -11.63 5.71 -18.98
C LYS A 120 -12.69 4.60 -18.96
N GLN A 121 -12.45 3.50 -19.68
CA GLN A 121 -13.35 2.35 -19.70
C GLN A 121 -13.53 1.78 -18.29
N LEU A 122 -12.45 1.47 -17.57
CA LEU A 122 -12.50 0.96 -16.21
C LEU A 122 -13.19 1.92 -15.23
N THR A 123 -13.01 3.23 -15.41
CA THR A 123 -13.74 4.24 -14.61
C THR A 123 -15.25 4.13 -14.84
N THR A 124 -15.69 3.93 -16.09
CA THR A 124 -17.09 3.75 -16.43
C THR A 124 -17.63 2.45 -15.85
N ASP A 125 -16.92 1.34 -16.05
CA ASP A 125 -17.35 0.01 -15.57
C ASP A 125 -17.52 -0.01 -14.05
N CYS A 126 -16.52 0.51 -13.29
CA CYS A 126 -16.61 0.66 -11.83
C CYS A 126 -17.76 1.59 -11.40
N SER A 127 -18.00 2.68 -12.16
CA SER A 127 -19.07 3.64 -11.86
C SER A 127 -20.45 3.02 -12.04
N ASP A 128 -20.67 2.33 -13.15
CA ASP A 128 -21.94 1.70 -13.49
C ASP A 128 -22.29 0.59 -12.50
N GLU A 129 -21.31 -0.26 -12.12
CA GLU A 129 -21.51 -1.30 -11.12
C GLU A 129 -21.82 -0.70 -9.74
N ALA A 130 -21.09 0.33 -9.32
CA ALA A 130 -21.33 1.01 -8.05
C ALA A 130 -22.75 1.62 -8.01
N GLU A 131 -23.18 2.30 -9.08
CA GLU A 131 -24.52 2.89 -9.17
C GLU A 131 -25.61 1.82 -9.15
N MET A 132 -25.45 0.72 -9.88
CA MET A 132 -26.40 -0.41 -9.86
C MET A 132 -26.52 -1.02 -8.46
N ALA A 133 -25.46 -1.00 -7.66
CA ALA A 133 -25.45 -1.44 -6.26
C ALA A 133 -25.97 -0.36 -5.27
N GLY A 134 -26.39 0.80 -5.76
CA GLY A 134 -26.95 1.89 -4.94
C GLY A 134 -25.92 2.79 -4.27
N TRP A 135 -24.66 2.73 -4.69
CA TRP A 135 -23.62 3.65 -4.23
C TRP A 135 -23.61 4.97 -5.02
N PRO A 136 -23.13 6.07 -4.43
CA PRO A 136 -22.96 7.32 -5.17
C PRO A 136 -21.92 7.18 -6.28
N LYS A 137 -22.04 8.00 -7.33
CA LYS A 137 -21.02 8.09 -8.38
C LYS A 137 -19.65 8.42 -7.81
N PRO A 138 -18.59 7.82 -8.36
CA PRO A 138 -17.22 8.17 -7.99
C PRO A 138 -16.95 9.66 -8.17
N CYS A 139 -16.32 10.28 -7.18
CA CYS A 139 -16.01 11.71 -7.18
C CYS A 139 -14.53 12.01 -7.51
N ALA A 140 -13.67 11.00 -7.51
CA ALA A 140 -12.28 11.11 -7.92
C ALA A 140 -11.70 9.74 -8.32
N VAL A 141 -10.58 9.79 -9.05
CA VAL A 141 -9.81 8.61 -9.49
C VAL A 141 -8.41 8.69 -8.88
N GLY A 142 -7.97 7.61 -8.25
CA GLY A 142 -6.59 7.40 -7.83
C GLY A 142 -5.93 6.32 -8.69
N ILE A 143 -4.75 6.60 -9.23
CA ILE A 143 -4.02 5.66 -10.08
C ILE A 143 -2.64 5.44 -9.48
N SER A 144 -2.24 4.18 -9.32
CA SER A 144 -0.91 3.84 -8.86
C SER A 144 -0.13 3.00 -9.87
N LEU A 145 1.16 3.28 -9.99
CA LEU A 145 2.10 2.51 -10.82
C LEU A 145 3.50 2.51 -10.20
N GLY A 146 4.30 1.52 -10.58
CA GLY A 146 5.73 1.49 -10.24
C GLY A 146 6.49 2.53 -11.05
N GLY A 147 7.07 3.52 -10.37
CA GLY A 147 7.81 4.57 -11.04
C GLY A 147 7.95 5.85 -10.22
N HIS A 148 8.52 6.87 -10.85
CA HIS A 148 8.71 8.20 -10.26
C HIS A 148 7.64 9.17 -10.75
N ILE A 149 6.89 9.72 -9.80
CA ILE A 149 5.79 10.65 -10.02
C ILE A 149 6.10 11.98 -9.35
N VAL A 150 5.89 13.07 -10.06
CA VAL A 150 6.08 14.45 -9.58
C VAL A 150 4.71 15.06 -9.30
N ASP A 151 4.55 15.64 -8.12
CA ASP A 151 3.37 16.38 -7.66
C ASP A 151 2.01 15.66 -7.86
N GLY A 152 2.03 14.33 -7.89
CA GLY A 152 0.82 13.53 -8.10
C GLY A 152 0.19 13.68 -9.49
N THR A 153 0.92 14.21 -10.47
CA THR A 153 0.41 14.57 -11.80
C THR A 153 1.20 13.99 -12.96
N VAL A 154 2.53 14.09 -12.92
CA VAL A 154 3.43 13.74 -14.02
C VAL A 154 4.21 12.48 -13.69
N VAL A 155 4.12 11.49 -14.57
CA VAL A 155 4.97 10.30 -14.53
C VAL A 155 6.27 10.62 -15.29
N THR A 156 7.38 10.76 -14.57
CA THR A 156 8.69 11.09 -15.18
C THR A 156 9.53 9.86 -15.47
N PHE A 157 9.24 8.74 -14.79
CA PHE A 157 9.91 7.46 -14.99
C PHE A 157 8.94 6.31 -14.65
N ALA A 158 8.72 5.41 -15.61
CA ALA A 158 7.89 4.22 -15.44
C ALA A 158 8.57 3.04 -16.15
N PRO A 159 9.43 2.27 -15.45
CA PRO A 159 10.30 1.25 -16.07
C PRO A 159 9.51 0.16 -16.79
N PHE A 160 8.31 -0.16 -16.33
CA PHE A 160 7.47 -1.20 -16.93
C PHE A 160 6.61 -0.70 -18.11
N MET A 161 6.45 0.63 -18.27
CA MET A 161 5.68 1.23 -19.36
C MET A 161 6.58 1.66 -20.53
N HIS A 162 7.91 1.69 -20.33
CA HIS A 162 8.89 2.11 -21.34
C HIS A 162 8.63 3.49 -21.97
N TRP A 163 7.96 4.41 -21.22
CA TRP A 163 7.74 5.78 -21.71
C TRP A 163 9.05 6.54 -21.77
N SER A 164 9.38 7.02 -22.98
CA SER A 164 10.64 7.72 -23.24
C SER A 164 10.66 9.20 -22.81
N GLN A 165 9.47 9.74 -22.52
CA GLN A 165 9.28 11.15 -22.11
C GLN A 165 8.34 11.19 -20.90
N PRO A 166 8.43 12.25 -20.07
CA PRO A 166 7.44 12.50 -19.02
C PRO A 166 6.02 12.57 -19.58
N VAL A 167 5.06 11.99 -18.86
CA VAL A 167 3.64 11.91 -19.24
C VAL A 167 2.80 12.62 -18.20
N GLU A 168 2.03 13.63 -18.59
CA GLU A 168 1.08 14.35 -17.75
C GLU A 168 -0.22 13.51 -17.54
N LEU A 169 -0.06 12.31 -17.00
CA LEU A 169 -1.11 11.29 -16.95
C LEU A 169 -2.36 11.78 -16.22
N SER A 170 -2.20 12.53 -15.13
CA SER A 170 -3.33 13.07 -14.35
C SER A 170 -4.21 13.99 -15.20
N VAL A 171 -3.60 14.88 -16.00
CA VAL A 171 -4.32 15.81 -16.86
C VAL A 171 -5.07 15.04 -17.95
N MET A 172 -4.39 14.11 -18.62
CA MET A 172 -4.99 13.30 -19.69
C MET A 172 -6.19 12.48 -19.19
N VAL A 173 -6.07 11.86 -18.03
CA VAL A 173 -7.16 11.06 -17.42
C VAL A 173 -8.31 11.97 -16.99
N ARG A 174 -8.03 13.10 -16.36
CA ARG A 174 -9.06 14.07 -15.96
C ARG A 174 -9.85 14.58 -17.18
N GLU A 175 -9.18 14.87 -18.29
CA GLU A 175 -9.84 15.28 -19.53
C GLU A 175 -10.71 14.16 -20.11
N ALA A 176 -10.26 12.90 -20.04
CA ALA A 176 -10.98 11.76 -20.57
C ALA A 176 -12.18 11.32 -19.70
N THR A 177 -12.11 11.47 -18.38
CA THR A 177 -13.13 10.99 -17.43
C THR A 177 -14.00 12.08 -16.84
N GLY A 178 -13.55 13.34 -16.86
CA GLY A 178 -14.19 14.46 -16.17
C GLY A 178 -14.02 14.46 -14.65
N LEU A 179 -13.23 13.52 -14.06
CA LEU A 179 -13.03 13.37 -12.63
C LEU A 179 -11.67 13.90 -12.18
N PRO A 180 -11.59 14.53 -11.00
CA PRO A 180 -10.30 14.79 -10.34
C PRO A 180 -9.47 13.52 -10.28
N THR A 181 -8.20 13.59 -10.69
CA THR A 181 -7.34 12.41 -10.81
C THR A 181 -5.99 12.67 -10.15
N GLY A 182 -5.56 11.74 -9.31
CA GLY A 182 -4.22 11.72 -8.71
C GLY A 182 -3.42 10.50 -9.17
N ILE A 183 -2.12 10.70 -9.42
CA ILE A 183 -1.17 9.64 -9.80
C ILE A 183 -0.19 9.44 -8.66
N TYR A 184 0.07 8.19 -8.28
CA TYR A 184 0.85 7.86 -7.11
C TYR A 184 1.84 6.71 -7.38
N ASN A 185 2.94 6.67 -6.62
CA ASN A 185 3.73 5.46 -6.54
C ASN A 185 2.92 4.34 -5.86
N ASP A 186 3.02 3.14 -6.36
CA ASP A 186 2.21 2.00 -5.93
C ASP A 186 2.53 1.55 -4.50
N ILE A 187 3.82 1.55 -4.09
CA ILE A 187 4.22 1.15 -2.75
C ILE A 187 3.83 2.23 -1.73
N ASP A 188 3.92 3.50 -2.12
CA ASP A 188 3.41 4.62 -1.31
C ASP A 188 1.91 4.51 -1.10
N SER A 189 1.18 4.07 -2.11
CA SER A 189 -0.26 3.84 -2.00
C SER A 189 -0.57 2.71 -1.00
N LEU A 190 0.16 1.59 -1.06
CA LEU A 190 0.00 0.50 -0.10
C LEU A 190 0.26 0.93 1.34
N VAL A 191 1.32 1.72 1.60
CA VAL A 191 1.61 2.17 2.96
C VAL A 191 0.56 3.15 3.46
N VAL A 192 0.04 4.02 2.60
CA VAL A 192 -1.06 4.95 2.97
C VAL A 192 -2.35 4.19 3.26
N ASP A 193 -2.73 3.22 2.42
CA ASP A 193 -3.90 2.37 2.67
C ASP A 193 -3.77 1.62 3.99
N ALA A 194 -2.62 0.99 4.25
CA ALA A 194 -2.36 0.29 5.49
C ALA A 194 -2.49 1.20 6.73
N CYS A 195 -2.05 2.46 6.64
CA CYS A 195 -2.15 3.43 7.73
C CYS A 195 -3.54 4.05 7.90
N LEU A 196 -4.36 4.08 6.84
CA LEU A 196 -5.73 4.60 6.92
C LEU A 196 -6.75 3.52 7.31
N PHE A 197 -6.63 2.33 6.74
CA PHE A 197 -7.67 1.30 6.78
C PHE A 197 -7.16 -0.11 7.15
N GLY A 198 -5.86 -0.29 7.34
CA GLY A 198 -5.23 -1.58 7.49
C GLY A 198 -4.37 -1.73 8.77
N PRO A 199 -3.33 -2.58 8.72
CA PRO A 199 -2.52 -2.95 9.88
C PRO A 199 -1.65 -1.82 10.45
N GLY A 200 -1.44 -0.74 9.71
CA GLY A 200 -0.71 0.45 10.15
C GLY A 200 -1.54 1.46 10.95
N VAL A 201 -2.86 1.22 11.11
CA VAL A 201 -3.74 2.15 11.85
C VAL A 201 -3.30 2.28 13.29
N GLY A 202 -2.99 3.53 13.69
CA GLY A 202 -2.57 3.88 15.07
C GLY A 202 -1.10 3.62 15.37
N LEU A 203 -0.29 3.17 14.40
CA LEU A 203 1.16 3.05 14.53
C LEU A 203 1.84 4.37 14.16
N ASP A 204 2.95 4.69 14.83
CA ASP A 204 3.74 5.89 14.55
C ASP A 204 4.61 5.67 13.30
N SER A 205 5.16 4.47 13.16
CA SER A 205 5.98 4.11 12.00
C SER A 205 5.59 2.76 11.42
N PHE A 206 5.42 2.71 10.11
CA PHE A 206 4.98 1.53 9.39
C PHE A 206 5.74 1.41 8.06
N VAL A 207 6.22 0.22 7.77
CA VAL A 207 6.96 -0.09 6.53
C VAL A 207 6.16 -1.03 5.66
N VAL A 208 6.14 -0.75 4.37
CA VAL A 208 5.83 -1.73 3.32
C VAL A 208 7.11 -2.05 2.58
N LEU A 209 7.46 -3.34 2.55
CA LEU A 209 8.52 -3.92 1.75
C LEU A 209 7.88 -4.83 0.72
N THR A 210 8.16 -4.61 -0.56
CA THR A 210 7.62 -5.45 -1.64
C THR A 210 8.73 -6.15 -2.39
N PHE A 211 8.44 -7.37 -2.86
CA PHE A 211 9.28 -8.07 -3.82
C PHE A 211 8.43 -8.88 -4.80
N GLY A 212 8.93 -8.99 -6.02
CA GLY A 212 8.25 -9.53 -7.18
C GLY A 212 9.00 -9.11 -8.44
N ALA A 213 8.39 -8.39 -9.36
CA ALA A 213 9.06 -7.81 -10.52
C ALA A 213 10.27 -6.94 -10.13
N GLY A 214 10.24 -6.33 -8.95
CA GLY A 214 11.33 -5.58 -8.34
C GLY A 214 11.30 -5.65 -6.82
N VAL A 215 12.23 -4.92 -6.16
CA VAL A 215 12.27 -4.76 -4.71
C VAL A 215 11.97 -3.32 -4.36
N GLY A 216 10.91 -3.11 -3.61
CA GLY A 216 10.43 -1.78 -3.27
C GLY A 216 10.23 -1.57 -1.77
N TYR A 217 10.24 -0.30 -1.36
CA TYR A 217 10.16 0.10 0.04
C TYR A 217 9.44 1.42 0.19
N SER A 218 8.54 1.49 1.18
CA SER A 218 7.94 2.74 1.61
C SER A 218 7.75 2.75 3.12
N LEU A 219 7.87 3.93 3.73
CA LEU A 219 7.85 4.15 5.18
C LEU A 219 6.93 5.31 5.51
N THR A 220 6.14 5.16 6.57
CA THR A 220 5.56 6.29 7.31
C THR A 220 6.28 6.48 8.63
N PHE A 221 6.43 7.75 9.02
CA PHE A 221 6.95 8.15 10.33
C PHE A 221 6.05 9.24 10.91
N ASN A 222 5.66 9.10 12.18
CA ASN A 222 4.62 9.92 12.81
C ASN A 222 3.30 9.95 12.01
N GLY A 223 2.98 8.85 11.33
CA GLY A 223 1.78 8.74 10.49
C GLY A 223 1.85 9.46 9.15
N GLU A 224 2.99 10.09 8.81
CA GLU A 224 3.22 10.78 7.55
C GLU A 224 4.17 9.99 6.65
N LEU A 225 3.91 10.01 5.34
CA LEU A 225 4.74 9.35 4.34
C LEU A 225 6.13 10.01 4.30
N VAL A 226 7.18 9.22 4.50
CA VAL A 226 8.55 9.70 4.31
C VAL A 226 8.83 9.79 2.82
N SER A 227 9.09 11.00 2.33
CA SER A 227 9.35 11.29 0.93
C SER A 227 10.73 11.91 0.74
N CYS A 228 11.39 11.53 -0.34
CA CYS A 228 12.60 12.18 -0.85
C CYS A 228 12.63 12.03 -2.39
N PRO A 229 13.40 12.87 -3.11
CA PRO A 229 13.42 12.86 -4.58
C PRO A 229 13.77 11.49 -5.20
N ASP A 230 14.68 10.74 -4.55
CA ASP A 230 15.21 9.50 -5.12
C ASP A 230 14.45 8.24 -4.67
N LYS A 231 13.43 8.39 -3.84
CA LYS A 231 12.71 7.27 -3.19
C LYS A 231 12.22 6.21 -4.17
N SER A 232 11.67 6.64 -5.30
CA SER A 232 11.02 5.78 -6.28
C SER A 232 11.98 5.08 -7.27
N TYR A 233 13.29 5.26 -7.09
CA TYR A 233 14.30 4.59 -7.93
C TYR A 233 14.73 3.21 -7.41
N GLY A 234 14.01 2.64 -6.43
CA GLY A 234 14.25 1.28 -5.96
C GLY A 234 15.57 1.10 -5.20
N LEU A 235 16.04 2.13 -4.49
CA LEU A 235 17.33 2.14 -3.79
C LEU A 235 17.49 0.99 -2.80
N VAL A 236 16.40 0.57 -2.15
CA VAL A 236 16.41 -0.58 -1.22
C VAL A 236 16.83 -1.89 -1.90
N GLY A 237 16.53 -2.04 -3.19
CA GLY A 237 16.94 -3.18 -4.00
C GLY A 237 18.47 -3.31 -4.17
N HIS A 238 19.23 -2.26 -3.85
CA HIS A 238 20.70 -2.29 -3.94
C HIS A 238 21.41 -2.43 -2.59
N ILE A 239 20.67 -2.65 -1.50
CA ILE A 239 21.24 -3.00 -0.19
C ILE A 239 21.85 -4.40 -0.27
N LEU A 240 23.07 -4.57 0.26
CA LEU A 240 23.73 -5.87 0.33
C LEU A 240 22.99 -6.82 1.28
N VAL A 241 22.61 -8.00 0.78
CA VAL A 241 21.90 -9.05 1.55
C VAL A 241 22.63 -10.40 1.55
N ASP A 242 23.56 -10.61 0.59
CA ASP A 242 24.32 -11.85 0.45
C ASP A 242 25.66 -11.56 -0.26
N PRO A 243 26.80 -11.49 0.44
CA PRO A 243 28.10 -11.18 -0.16
C PRO A 243 28.51 -12.14 -1.31
N ASP A 244 27.99 -13.36 -1.27
CA ASP A 244 28.26 -14.39 -2.30
C ASP A 244 27.14 -14.50 -3.34
N GLY A 245 26.10 -13.69 -3.22
CA GLY A 245 24.94 -13.68 -4.11
C GLY A 245 25.26 -13.22 -5.54
N PRO A 246 24.26 -13.32 -6.44
CA PRO A 246 24.42 -12.98 -7.85
C PRO A 246 24.67 -11.48 -8.05
N ARG A 247 25.15 -11.12 -9.26
CA ARG A 247 25.22 -9.70 -9.67
C ARG A 247 23.90 -9.24 -10.25
N CYS A 248 23.46 -8.06 -9.89
CA CYS A 248 22.32 -7.41 -10.50
C CYS A 248 22.70 -6.73 -11.83
N VAL A 249 21.71 -6.25 -12.58
CA VAL A 249 21.91 -5.55 -13.86
C VAL A 249 22.77 -4.27 -13.75
N SER A 250 22.80 -3.64 -12.56
CA SER A 250 23.69 -2.48 -12.28
C SER A 250 25.11 -2.90 -11.85
N GLY A 251 25.43 -4.21 -11.84
CA GLY A 251 26.74 -4.75 -11.49
C GLY A 251 27.00 -4.97 -9.99
N HIS A 252 26.08 -4.62 -9.09
CA HIS A 252 26.24 -4.86 -7.66
C HIS A 252 26.17 -6.37 -7.35
N LYS A 253 27.14 -6.90 -6.61
CA LYS A 253 27.15 -8.30 -6.18
C LYS A 253 26.35 -8.46 -4.89
N GLY A 254 25.40 -9.40 -4.88
CA GLY A 254 24.66 -9.81 -3.68
C GLY A 254 23.73 -8.77 -3.07
N CYS A 255 23.29 -7.80 -3.85
CA CYS A 255 22.27 -6.84 -3.41
C CYS A 255 20.86 -7.44 -3.45
N ALA A 256 19.92 -6.78 -2.80
CA ALA A 256 18.53 -7.23 -2.67
C ALA A 256 17.78 -7.41 -4.00
N GLN A 257 18.32 -6.93 -5.14
CA GLN A 257 17.79 -7.28 -6.48
C GLN A 257 17.81 -8.80 -6.76
N CYS A 258 18.59 -9.59 -6.02
CA CYS A 258 18.52 -11.06 -6.09
C CYS A 258 17.15 -11.62 -5.61
N LEU A 259 16.30 -10.80 -4.98
CA LEU A 259 14.93 -11.14 -4.58
C LEU A 259 13.90 -10.89 -5.69
N SER A 260 14.28 -10.28 -6.82
CA SER A 260 13.36 -10.07 -7.94
C SER A 260 13.08 -11.37 -8.70
N ASP A 261 11.90 -11.48 -9.31
CA ASP A 261 11.44 -12.64 -10.05
C ASP A 261 12.42 -13.08 -11.13
N ASN A 262 12.96 -12.11 -11.89
CA ASN A 262 13.95 -12.38 -12.92
C ASN A 262 15.26 -12.96 -12.34
N SER A 263 15.69 -12.46 -11.18
CA SER A 263 16.91 -12.98 -10.53
C SER A 263 16.70 -14.37 -9.95
N ILE A 264 15.53 -14.62 -9.36
CA ILE A 264 15.14 -15.94 -8.84
C ILE A 264 15.04 -16.95 -9.99
N ALA A 265 14.40 -16.59 -11.12
CA ALA A 265 14.31 -17.44 -12.31
C ALA A 265 15.69 -17.77 -12.90
N ALA A 266 16.58 -16.79 -12.98
CA ALA A 266 17.95 -16.99 -13.46
C ALA A 266 18.74 -17.93 -12.53
N GLU A 267 18.64 -17.74 -11.20
CA GLU A 267 19.30 -18.61 -10.23
C GLU A 267 18.72 -20.03 -10.25
N TYR A 268 17.39 -20.16 -10.38
CA TYR A 268 16.72 -21.45 -10.54
C TYR A 268 17.17 -22.19 -11.80
N SER A 269 17.24 -21.50 -12.94
CA SER A 269 17.74 -22.04 -14.21
C SER A 269 19.15 -22.62 -14.07
N GLN A 270 20.04 -21.96 -13.34
CA GLN A 270 21.39 -22.46 -13.06
C GLN A 270 21.37 -23.73 -12.19
N ILE A 271 20.49 -23.77 -11.16
CA ILE A 271 20.35 -24.93 -10.27
C ILE A 271 19.87 -26.16 -11.00
N ILE A 272 18.92 -26.05 -11.93
CA ILE A 272 18.34 -27.17 -12.65
C ILE A 272 19.06 -27.48 -13.95
N GLY A 273 19.97 -26.60 -14.41
CA GLY A 273 20.80 -26.81 -15.60
C GLY A 273 20.12 -26.55 -16.96
N HIS A 274 18.95 -25.92 -16.97
CA HIS A 274 18.24 -25.50 -18.19
C HIS A 274 17.40 -24.23 -17.93
N PRO A 275 17.05 -23.46 -18.98
CA PRO A 275 16.22 -22.27 -18.83
C PRO A 275 14.88 -22.58 -18.15
N ALA A 276 14.49 -21.74 -17.19
CA ALA A 276 13.21 -21.80 -16.48
C ALA A 276 12.71 -20.38 -16.22
N SER A 277 11.41 -20.20 -16.32
CA SER A 277 10.73 -18.96 -15.94
C SER A 277 10.52 -18.87 -14.41
N PHE A 278 10.10 -17.70 -13.94
CA PHE A 278 9.66 -17.56 -12.55
C PHE A 278 8.43 -18.43 -12.25
N ASP A 279 7.51 -18.58 -13.20
CA ASP A 279 6.33 -19.45 -13.05
C ASP A 279 6.72 -20.94 -12.92
N ASP A 280 7.77 -21.39 -13.64
CA ASP A 280 8.31 -22.74 -13.46
C ASP A 280 8.86 -22.93 -12.05
N PHE A 281 9.64 -21.97 -11.55
CA PHE A 281 10.12 -21.98 -10.16
C PHE A 281 8.95 -21.97 -9.17
N ALA A 282 7.98 -21.06 -9.34
CA ALA A 282 6.85 -20.94 -8.45
C ALA A 282 5.98 -22.21 -8.38
N ARG A 283 5.76 -22.87 -9.53
CA ARG A 283 5.10 -24.17 -9.64
C ARG A 283 5.87 -25.24 -8.88
N ASP A 284 7.18 -25.31 -9.08
CA ASP A 284 8.04 -26.32 -8.48
C ASP A 284 8.22 -26.09 -6.97
N ALA A 285 8.23 -24.82 -6.51
CA ALA A 285 8.21 -24.46 -5.10
C ALA A 285 6.92 -24.90 -4.41
N ARG A 286 5.76 -24.65 -5.03
CA ARG A 286 4.45 -25.14 -4.53
C ARG A 286 4.38 -26.68 -4.49
N ALA A 287 5.09 -27.35 -5.41
CA ALA A 287 5.20 -28.82 -5.43
C ALA A 287 6.27 -29.36 -4.47
N ASN A 288 6.94 -28.51 -3.68
CA ASN A 288 8.03 -28.86 -2.77
C ASN A 288 9.18 -29.64 -3.42
N LYS A 289 9.53 -29.32 -4.69
CA LYS A 289 10.70 -29.94 -5.32
C LYS A 289 11.98 -29.52 -4.61
N PRO A 290 12.93 -30.44 -4.30
CA PRO A 290 14.09 -30.13 -3.46
C PRO A 290 14.92 -28.93 -3.93
N GLN A 291 15.16 -28.80 -5.25
CA GLN A 291 15.93 -27.67 -5.80
C GLN A 291 15.21 -26.33 -5.59
N ALA A 292 13.89 -26.31 -5.82
CA ALA A 292 13.07 -25.12 -5.63
C ALA A 292 12.96 -24.77 -4.13
N THR A 293 12.76 -25.76 -3.25
CA THR A 293 12.73 -25.55 -1.81
C THR A 293 14.04 -24.97 -1.29
N ASN A 294 15.19 -25.46 -1.74
CA ASN A 294 16.48 -24.91 -1.34
C ASN A 294 16.65 -23.45 -1.80
N LEU A 295 16.13 -23.08 -2.97
CA LEU A 295 16.17 -21.70 -3.42
C LEU A 295 15.18 -20.82 -2.63
N VAL A 296 13.98 -21.33 -2.30
CA VAL A 296 13.03 -20.65 -1.39
C VAL A 296 13.71 -20.31 -0.06
N ASN A 297 14.36 -21.28 0.58
CA ASN A 297 15.03 -21.10 1.87
C ASN A 297 16.11 -20.01 1.79
N ARG A 298 16.96 -20.06 0.76
CA ARG A 298 18.00 -19.04 0.54
C ARG A 298 17.42 -17.66 0.25
N THR A 299 16.39 -17.59 -0.60
CA THR A 299 15.69 -16.33 -0.90
C THR A 299 15.06 -15.73 0.36
N CYS A 300 14.43 -16.55 1.19
CA CYS A 300 13.83 -16.12 2.46
C CYS A 300 14.88 -15.66 3.48
N PHE A 301 16.02 -16.32 3.56
CA PHE A 301 17.13 -15.86 4.40
C PHE A 301 17.65 -14.48 3.96
N ARG A 302 17.86 -14.26 2.66
CA ARG A 302 18.24 -12.96 2.08
C ARG A 302 17.19 -11.88 2.36
N LEU A 303 15.91 -12.21 2.20
CA LEU A 303 14.81 -11.32 2.55
C LEU A 303 14.83 -10.97 4.04
N GLY A 304 15.09 -11.95 4.91
CA GLY A 304 15.25 -11.74 6.35
C GLY A 304 16.39 -10.79 6.68
N THR A 305 17.52 -10.89 5.97
CA THR A 305 18.65 -9.96 6.10
C THR A 305 18.25 -8.53 5.72
N LEU A 306 17.46 -8.35 4.65
CA LEU A 306 16.93 -7.04 4.27
C LEU A 306 15.97 -6.49 5.32
N VAL A 307 15.05 -7.31 5.82
CA VAL A 307 14.12 -6.94 6.89
C VAL A 307 14.86 -6.52 8.16
N ALA A 308 15.92 -7.26 8.55
CA ALA A 308 16.76 -6.89 9.68
C ALA A 308 17.45 -5.53 9.48
N THR A 309 17.96 -5.26 8.28
CA THR A 309 18.61 -3.99 7.93
C THR A 309 17.60 -2.84 8.07
N ILE A 310 16.40 -2.98 7.50
CA ILE A 310 15.33 -1.98 7.62
C ILE A 310 14.93 -1.78 9.08
N ALA A 311 14.74 -2.88 9.84
CA ALA A 311 14.34 -2.82 11.23
C ALA A 311 15.43 -2.21 12.14
N ASN A 312 16.70 -2.35 11.79
CA ASN A 312 17.82 -1.75 12.53
C ASN A 312 18.00 -0.25 12.26
N LEU A 313 17.64 0.21 11.05
CA LEU A 313 17.80 1.61 10.63
C LEU A 313 16.56 2.45 10.87
N ALA A 314 15.40 1.98 10.41
CA ALA A 314 14.13 2.72 10.48
C ALA A 314 13.35 2.45 11.79
N MET A 315 13.64 1.36 12.50
CA MET A 315 12.99 0.95 13.75
C MET A 315 11.45 1.08 13.70
N PRO A 316 10.79 0.51 12.67
CA PRO A 316 9.34 0.65 12.52
C PRO A 316 8.59 -0.14 13.60
N ASP A 317 7.37 0.30 13.91
CA ASP A 317 6.48 -0.46 14.79
C ASP A 317 6.05 -1.79 14.15
N LYS A 318 5.89 -1.82 12.81
CA LYS A 318 5.56 -3.03 12.04
C LYS A 318 6.06 -2.94 10.60
N ILE A 319 6.36 -4.09 10.00
CA ILE A 319 6.72 -4.25 8.59
C ILE A 319 5.65 -5.13 7.91
N MET A 320 5.09 -4.68 6.80
CA MET A 320 4.29 -5.51 5.89
C MET A 320 5.17 -5.94 4.71
N ILE A 321 5.29 -7.25 4.51
CA ILE A 321 6.00 -7.84 3.38
C ILE A 321 4.95 -8.22 2.34
N ALA A 322 4.96 -7.54 1.19
CA ALA A 322 3.95 -7.67 0.14
C ALA A 322 4.60 -7.87 -1.24
N GLY A 323 3.82 -7.81 -2.29
CA GLY A 323 4.24 -8.03 -3.68
C GLY A 323 3.79 -9.37 -4.22
N GLU A 324 3.93 -9.54 -5.53
CA GLU A 324 3.45 -10.72 -6.26
C GLU A 324 4.12 -12.01 -5.78
N SER A 325 5.36 -11.90 -5.33
CA SER A 325 6.17 -13.03 -4.88
C SER A 325 6.16 -13.25 -3.37
N SER A 326 5.31 -12.52 -2.61
CA SER A 326 5.24 -12.62 -1.15
C SER A 326 4.89 -14.03 -0.62
N PHE A 327 4.27 -14.89 -1.45
CA PHE A 327 4.01 -16.29 -1.11
C PHE A 327 5.31 -17.07 -0.80
N ILE A 328 6.45 -16.72 -1.41
CA ILE A 328 7.76 -17.32 -1.15
C ILE A 328 8.12 -17.15 0.33
N ALA A 329 7.89 -15.95 0.89
CA ALA A 329 8.17 -15.66 2.29
C ALA A 329 7.32 -16.49 3.26
N LYS A 330 6.12 -16.92 2.85
CA LYS A 330 5.30 -17.86 3.63
C LYS A 330 5.86 -19.27 3.59
N PHE A 331 6.39 -19.71 2.46
CA PHE A 331 6.96 -21.05 2.31
C PHE A 331 8.26 -21.22 3.10
N GLY A 332 9.13 -20.20 3.11
CA GLY A 332 10.41 -20.21 3.82
C GLY A 332 10.40 -19.35 5.09
N ILE A 333 9.29 -19.32 5.84
CA ILE A 333 9.11 -18.43 7.00
C ILE A 333 10.17 -18.60 8.08
N ASP A 334 10.68 -19.81 8.27
CA ASP A 334 11.71 -20.07 9.28
C ASP A 334 13.06 -19.52 8.84
N ASP A 335 13.42 -19.63 7.55
CA ASP A 335 14.64 -19.04 7.00
C ASP A 335 14.56 -17.50 6.95
N LEU A 336 13.37 -16.92 6.70
CA LEU A 336 13.13 -15.50 6.86
C LEU A 336 13.44 -15.04 8.29
N ARG A 337 12.92 -15.74 9.29
CA ARG A 337 13.19 -15.45 10.71
C ARG A 337 14.67 -15.64 11.08
N ASN A 338 15.31 -16.67 10.52
CA ASN A 338 16.74 -16.91 10.70
C ASN A 338 17.57 -15.74 10.14
N GLY A 339 17.25 -15.25 8.94
CA GLY A 339 17.90 -14.08 8.34
C GLY A 339 17.70 -12.81 9.16
N ILE A 340 16.49 -12.59 9.70
CA ILE A 340 16.22 -11.47 10.62
C ILE A 340 17.09 -11.58 11.86
N ASN A 341 17.08 -12.73 12.53
CA ASN A 341 17.75 -12.92 13.82
C ASN A 341 19.27 -12.88 13.69
N MET A 342 19.84 -13.28 12.56
CA MET A 342 21.28 -13.26 12.31
C MET A 342 21.91 -11.88 12.49
N TYR A 343 21.17 -10.82 12.13
CA TYR A 343 21.72 -9.45 12.11
C TYR A 343 21.04 -8.51 13.11
N ARG A 344 20.23 -9.05 14.03
CA ARG A 344 19.63 -8.28 15.12
C ARG A 344 20.39 -8.50 16.43
N HIS A 345 20.49 -7.44 17.23
CA HIS A 345 21.04 -7.58 18.59
C HIS A 345 20.12 -8.45 19.46
N SER A 346 20.70 -9.38 20.22
CA SER A 346 19.94 -10.37 21.02
C SER A 346 18.99 -9.77 22.07
N GLN A 347 19.22 -8.53 22.51
CA GLN A 347 18.36 -7.80 23.45
C GLN A 347 17.31 -6.92 22.77
N ALA A 348 17.35 -6.81 21.43
CA ALA A 348 16.35 -6.05 20.70
C ALA A 348 15.01 -6.81 20.67
N ALA A 349 13.91 -6.07 20.71
CA ALA A 349 12.58 -6.67 20.54
C ALA A 349 12.49 -7.40 19.19
N PRO A 350 11.75 -8.51 19.12
CA PRO A 350 11.44 -9.17 17.84
C PRO A 350 10.82 -8.19 16.83
N VAL A 351 11.15 -8.37 15.56
CA VAL A 351 10.51 -7.58 14.48
C VAL A 351 9.07 -8.04 14.34
N ASP A 352 8.13 -7.10 14.50
CA ASP A 352 6.72 -7.35 14.17
C ASP A 352 6.55 -7.21 12.65
N PHE A 353 6.16 -8.29 11.99
CA PHE A 353 5.89 -8.28 10.56
C PHE A 353 4.70 -9.16 10.19
N GLU A 354 4.09 -8.85 9.04
CA GLU A 354 3.04 -9.66 8.45
C GLU A 354 3.24 -9.82 6.95
N ILE A 355 2.67 -10.89 6.39
CA ILE A 355 2.75 -11.24 4.98
C ILE A 355 1.32 -11.48 4.49
N PRO A 356 0.61 -10.44 3.98
CA PRO A 356 -0.72 -10.62 3.40
C PRO A 356 -0.67 -11.47 2.13
N ASP A 357 -1.81 -12.02 1.73
CA ASP A 357 -1.96 -12.59 0.39
C ASP A 357 -1.93 -11.47 -0.65
N HIS A 358 -1.32 -11.78 -1.80
CA HIS A 358 -1.31 -10.86 -2.92
C HIS A 358 -2.68 -10.83 -3.60
N ASP A 359 -3.20 -9.62 -3.84
CA ASP A 359 -4.47 -9.39 -4.55
C ASP A 359 -4.41 -8.03 -5.25
N TRP A 360 -4.58 -8.00 -6.56
CA TRP A 360 -4.57 -6.76 -7.35
C TRP A 360 -5.69 -5.81 -6.96
N ALA A 361 -6.84 -6.33 -6.50
CA ALA A 361 -7.92 -5.50 -5.98
C ALA A 361 -7.48 -4.66 -4.78
N LEU A 362 -6.62 -5.20 -3.90
CA LEU A 362 -6.06 -4.45 -2.76
C LEU A 362 -5.06 -3.38 -3.20
N TRP A 363 -4.29 -3.62 -4.27
CA TRP A 363 -3.41 -2.61 -4.84
C TRP A 363 -4.20 -1.48 -5.51
N ALA A 364 -5.25 -1.80 -6.23
CA ALA A 364 -6.17 -0.82 -6.81
C ALA A 364 -6.87 -0.01 -5.70
N LYS A 365 -7.38 -0.68 -4.64
CA LYS A 365 -7.91 -0.02 -3.44
C LYS A 365 -6.92 0.95 -2.82
N ALA A 366 -5.65 0.59 -2.75
CA ALA A 366 -4.61 1.46 -2.19
C ALA A 366 -4.46 2.78 -2.96
N ALA A 367 -4.62 2.74 -4.28
CA ALA A 367 -4.65 3.97 -5.10
C ALA A 367 -5.89 4.83 -4.79
N ALA A 368 -7.07 4.20 -4.59
CA ALA A 368 -8.27 4.91 -4.15
C ALA A 368 -8.09 5.55 -2.78
N SER A 369 -7.36 4.90 -1.85
CA SER A 369 -7.06 5.45 -0.52
C SER A 369 -6.23 6.74 -0.58
N GLN A 370 -5.34 6.86 -1.54
CA GLN A 370 -4.64 8.11 -1.84
C GLN A 370 -5.61 9.20 -2.35
N ALA A 371 -6.53 8.83 -3.27
CA ALA A 371 -7.55 9.77 -3.76
C ALA A 371 -8.46 10.25 -2.61
N ILE A 372 -8.87 9.34 -1.70
CA ILE A 372 -9.62 9.71 -0.48
C ILE A 372 -8.82 10.71 0.35
N ARG A 373 -7.52 10.44 0.61
CA ARG A 373 -6.64 11.33 1.39
C ARG A 373 -6.56 12.71 0.75
N GLN A 374 -6.37 12.79 -0.54
CA GLN A 374 -6.28 14.06 -1.28
C GLN A 374 -7.61 14.81 -1.33
N TYR A 375 -8.73 14.11 -1.41
CA TYR A 375 -10.07 14.71 -1.42
C TYR A 375 -10.45 15.35 -0.08
N VAL A 376 -9.94 14.82 1.03
CA VAL A 376 -10.25 15.27 2.39
C VAL A 376 -9.23 16.29 2.91
N GLY A 377 -8.00 16.31 2.42
CA GLY A 377 -6.91 17.22 2.81
C GLY A 377 -6.80 18.41 1.93
#